data_b57012421559ce50931295f148c11f9e
#
_entry.id   b57012421559ce50931295f148c11f9e
#
_cell.length_a   1.000
_cell.length_b   1.000
_cell.length_c   1.000
_cell.angle_alpha   90.00
_cell.angle_beta   90.00
_cell.angle_gamma   90.00
#
_symmetry.space_group_name_H-M   'P 1'
#
loop_
_entity.id
_entity.type
_entity.pdbx_description
1 polymer ?
#
loop_
_entity_poly.entity_id
_entity_poly.type
_entity_poly.pdbx_seq_one_letter_code
_entity_poly.pdbx_strand_id
1 'polypeptide(L)'
;MTPEIDEARGAALTAITQAATVADLERVVAEHLGKRGALAGLKKGLGGIADPEARRAAGAAMHAARTAVEEAVEQRRDELA
;
A
#
# COMPACT_ATOMS: atom_id res chain seq x y z
N MET A 1 3.83 10.26 10.34
CA MET A 1 3.17 9.14 9.66
C MET A 1 3.37 9.11 8.13
N THR A 2 3.44 10.26 7.49
CA THR A 2 3.63 10.32 6.03
C THR A 2 4.89 9.58 5.54
N PRO A 3 6.07 9.69 6.20
CA PRO A 3 7.24 8.94 5.76
C PRO A 3 7.03 7.42 5.79
N GLU A 4 6.31 6.92 6.78
CA GLU A 4 6.03 5.49 6.90
C GLU A 4 5.09 5.02 5.78
N ILE A 5 4.13 5.87 5.40
CA ILE A 5 3.21 5.59 4.30
C ILE A 5 3.98 5.54 2.98
N ASP A 6 4.86 6.50 2.74
CA ASP A 6 5.69 6.53 1.53
C ASP A 6 6.60 5.31 1.45
N GLU A 7 7.18 4.91 2.57
CA GLU A 7 8.05 3.75 2.63
C GLU A 7 7.28 2.46 2.33
N ALA A 8 6.10 2.30 2.92
CA ALA A 8 5.25 1.14 2.68
C ALA A 8 4.79 1.07 1.22
N ARG A 9 4.43 2.22 0.65
CA ARG A 9 4.05 2.31 -0.76
C ARG A 9 5.22 1.90 -1.66
N GLY A 10 6.41 2.44 -1.41
CA GLY A 10 7.60 2.14 -2.19
C GLY A 10 7.96 0.66 -2.15
N ALA A 11 7.89 0.04 -0.97
CA ALA A 11 8.16 -1.38 -0.82
C ALA A 11 7.16 -2.22 -1.62
N ALA A 12 5.87 -1.86 -1.57
CA ALA A 12 4.84 -2.56 -2.31
C ALA A 12 5.05 -2.43 -3.81
N LEU A 13 5.33 -1.21 -4.30
CA LEU A 13 5.54 -0.97 -5.73
C LEU A 13 6.76 -1.75 -6.25
N THR A 14 7.84 -1.80 -5.47
CA THR A 14 9.03 -2.56 -5.83
C THR A 14 8.71 -4.06 -5.92
N ALA A 15 7.99 -4.59 -4.95
CA ALA A 15 7.62 -6.00 -4.94
C ALA A 15 6.71 -6.35 -6.13
N ILE A 16 5.79 -5.46 -6.49
CA ILE A 16 4.91 -5.64 -7.65
C ILE A 16 5.74 -5.71 -8.93
N THR A 17 6.71 -4.82 -9.10
CA THR A 17 7.59 -4.80 -10.27
C THR A 17 8.41 -6.07 -10.38
N GLN A 18 8.81 -6.65 -9.26
CA GLN A 18 9.63 -7.86 -9.22
C GLN A 18 8.83 -9.15 -9.34
N ALA A 19 7.51 -9.09 -9.22
CA ALA A 19 6.67 -10.28 -9.37
C ALA A 19 6.78 -10.79 -10.81
N ALA A 20 7.16 -12.05 -10.96
CA ALA A 20 7.40 -12.65 -12.28
C ALA A 20 6.20 -13.45 -12.80
N THR A 21 5.27 -13.81 -11.93
CA THR A 21 4.08 -14.59 -12.27
C THR A 21 2.86 -14.02 -11.55
N VAL A 22 1.66 -14.38 -12.03
CA VAL A 22 0.42 -13.98 -11.37
C VAL A 22 0.38 -14.52 -9.94
N ALA A 23 0.87 -15.74 -9.71
CA ALA A 23 0.93 -16.32 -8.37
C ALA A 23 1.82 -15.50 -7.43
N ASP A 24 2.97 -15.05 -7.93
CA ASP A 24 3.86 -14.16 -7.16
C ASP A 24 3.17 -12.85 -6.85
N LEU A 25 2.47 -12.28 -7.84
CA LEU A 25 1.73 -11.03 -7.67
C LEU A 25 0.65 -11.16 -6.59
N GLU A 26 -0.10 -12.27 -6.59
CA GLU A 26 -1.13 -12.51 -5.57
C GLU A 26 -0.51 -12.58 -4.17
N ARG A 27 0.67 -13.16 -4.05
CA ARG A 27 1.40 -13.21 -2.78
C ARG A 27 1.79 -11.81 -2.33
N VAL A 28 2.28 -10.99 -3.25
CA VAL A 28 2.65 -9.60 -2.96
C VAL A 28 1.41 -8.82 -2.49
N VAL A 29 0.27 -9.00 -3.15
CA VAL A 29 -0.98 -8.35 -2.75
C VAL A 29 -1.34 -8.75 -1.31
N ALA A 30 -1.27 -10.04 -0.98
CA ALA A 30 -1.57 -10.50 0.36
C ALA A 30 -0.64 -9.91 1.41
N GLU A 31 0.65 -9.79 1.10
CA GLU A 31 1.66 -9.26 2.02
C GLU A 31 1.53 -7.75 2.24
N HIS A 32 1.23 -6.99 1.20
CA HIS A 32 1.25 -5.53 1.27
C HIS A 32 -0.13 -4.89 1.42
N LEU A 33 -1.17 -5.48 0.84
CA LEU A 33 -2.54 -4.95 0.91
C LEU A 33 -3.44 -5.74 1.85
N GLY A 34 -2.98 -6.89 2.35
CA GLY A 34 -3.76 -7.70 3.27
C GLY A 34 -3.85 -7.10 4.66
N LYS A 35 -4.65 -7.71 5.53
CA LYS A 35 -4.89 -7.23 6.90
C LYS A 35 -3.63 -7.12 7.73
N ARG A 36 -2.61 -7.92 7.44
CA ARG A 36 -1.33 -7.90 8.15
C ARG A 36 -0.25 -7.09 7.45
N GLY A 37 -0.61 -6.46 6.31
CA GLY A 37 0.34 -5.66 5.56
C GLY A 37 0.65 -4.34 6.25
N ALA A 38 1.76 -3.72 5.85
CA ALA A 38 2.21 -2.46 6.42
C ALA A 38 1.17 -1.35 6.26
N LEU A 39 0.51 -1.27 5.09
CA LEU A 39 -0.51 -0.25 4.86
C LEU A 39 -1.71 -0.42 5.80
N ALA A 40 -2.16 -1.64 6.02
CA ALA A 40 -3.26 -1.90 6.96
C ALA A 40 -2.88 -1.54 8.39
N GLY A 41 -1.64 -1.84 8.79
CA GLY A 41 -1.12 -1.48 10.10
C GLY A 41 -1.08 0.04 10.30
N LEU A 42 -0.61 0.76 9.30
CA LEU A 42 -0.56 2.22 9.35
C LEU A 42 -1.96 2.83 9.39
N LYS A 43 -2.92 2.25 8.65
CA LYS A 43 -4.31 2.70 8.68
C LYS A 43 -4.90 2.62 10.08
N LYS A 44 -4.60 1.54 10.82
CA LYS A 44 -5.04 1.40 12.20
C LYS A 44 -4.45 2.49 13.10
N GLY A 45 -3.23 2.94 12.79
CA GLY A 45 -2.57 3.99 13.55
C GLY A 45 -3.16 5.37 13.35
N LEU A 46 -3.96 5.58 12.29
CA LEU A 46 -4.58 6.89 12.02
C LEU A 46 -5.46 7.36 13.18
N GLY A 47 -6.16 6.43 13.82
CA GLY A 47 -7.04 6.75 14.94
C GLY A 47 -6.30 7.28 16.15
N GLY A 48 -4.99 7.04 16.26
CA GLY A 48 -4.16 7.53 17.35
C GLY A 48 -3.62 8.94 17.14
N ILE A 49 -3.85 9.55 16.00
CA ILE A 49 -3.37 10.91 15.71
C ILE A 49 -4.36 11.89 16.34
N ALA A 50 -3.87 12.68 17.32
CA ALA A 50 -4.72 13.57 18.07
C ALA A 50 -5.12 14.82 17.28
N ASP A 51 -4.20 15.36 16.47
CA ASP A 51 -4.46 16.56 15.68
C ASP A 51 -5.37 16.24 14.50
N PRO A 52 -6.56 16.89 14.40
CA PRO A 52 -7.49 16.60 13.31
C PRO A 52 -6.93 16.87 11.91
N GLU A 53 -6.12 17.93 11.75
CA GLU A 53 -5.54 18.24 10.46
C GLU A 53 -4.45 17.23 10.06
N ALA A 54 -3.61 16.83 11.01
CA ALA A 54 -2.60 15.80 10.78
C ALA A 54 -3.26 14.47 10.44
N ARG A 55 -4.35 14.13 11.12
CA ARG A 55 -5.09 12.91 10.86
C ARG A 55 -5.71 12.92 9.46
N ARG A 56 -6.28 14.04 9.06
CA ARG A 56 -6.86 14.19 7.72
C ARG A 56 -5.79 14.06 6.63
N ALA A 57 -4.64 14.72 6.81
CA ALA A 57 -3.54 14.64 5.86
C ALA A 57 -2.98 13.22 5.76
N ALA A 58 -2.83 12.54 6.88
CA ALA A 58 -2.37 11.15 6.90
C ALA A 58 -3.38 10.22 6.23
N GLY A 59 -4.68 10.44 6.45
CA GLY A 59 -5.74 9.67 5.79
C GLY A 59 -5.73 9.86 4.28
N ALA A 60 -5.54 11.07 3.81
CA ALA A 60 -5.44 11.36 2.37
C ALA A 60 -4.20 10.70 1.77
N ALA A 61 -3.06 10.78 2.46
CA ALA A 61 -1.82 10.15 2.00
C ALA A 61 -1.97 8.63 1.95
N MET A 62 -2.63 8.04 2.94
CA MET A 62 -2.90 6.60 2.98
C MET A 62 -3.78 6.17 1.82
N HIS A 63 -4.84 6.92 1.55
CA HIS A 63 -5.75 6.62 0.43
C HIS A 63 -5.00 6.69 -0.90
N ALA A 64 -4.21 7.73 -1.10
CA ALA A 64 -3.43 7.90 -2.33
C ALA A 64 -2.40 6.76 -2.49
N ALA A 65 -1.73 6.37 -1.41
CA ALA A 65 -0.76 5.28 -1.45
C ALA A 65 -1.43 3.95 -1.81
N ARG A 66 -2.57 3.67 -1.20
CA ARG A 66 -3.32 2.44 -1.46
C ARG A 66 -3.80 2.39 -2.91
N THR A 67 -4.34 3.51 -3.41
CA THR A 67 -4.80 3.61 -4.79
C THR A 67 -3.66 3.36 -5.77
N ALA A 68 -2.50 3.98 -5.52
CA ALA A 68 -1.32 3.80 -6.38
C ALA A 68 -0.87 2.33 -6.42
N VAL A 69 -0.88 1.67 -5.27
CA VAL A 69 -0.50 0.25 -5.19
C VAL A 69 -1.52 -0.62 -5.92
N GLU A 70 -2.81 -0.36 -5.72
CA GLU A 70 -3.87 -1.13 -6.38
C GLU A 70 -3.82 -0.98 -7.89
N GLU A 71 -3.58 0.24 -8.39
CA GLU A 71 -3.41 0.48 -9.83
C GLU A 71 -2.19 -0.26 -10.39
N ALA A 72 -1.08 -0.25 -9.65
CA ALA A 72 0.12 -0.96 -10.06
C ALA A 72 -0.11 -2.48 -10.13
N VAL A 73 -0.89 -3.01 -9.20
CA VAL A 73 -1.26 -4.43 -9.19
C VAL A 73 -2.05 -4.77 -10.46
N GLU A 74 -3.05 -3.97 -10.81
CA GLU A 74 -3.86 -4.22 -11.99
C GLU A 74 -3.02 -4.15 -13.26
N GLN A 75 -2.15 -3.15 -13.36
CA GLN A 75 -1.27 -3.00 -14.51
C GLN A 75 -0.32 -4.19 -14.63
N ARG A 76 0.29 -4.62 -13.52
CA ARG A 76 1.20 -5.76 -13.54
C ARG A 76 0.49 -7.06 -13.86
N ARG A 77 -0.73 -7.22 -13.36
CA ARG A 77 -1.56 -8.38 -13.66
C ARG A 77 -1.79 -8.51 -15.17
N ASP A 78 -2.12 -7.39 -15.82
CA ASP A 78 -2.31 -7.36 -17.26
C ASP A 78 -1.03 -7.73 -18.00
N GLU A 79 0.12 -7.24 -17.53
CA GLU A 79 1.41 -7.55 -18.13
C GLU A 79 1.77 -9.03 -18.02
N LEU A 80 1.38 -9.66 -16.91
CA LEU A 80 1.69 -11.08 -16.65
C LEU A 80 0.67 -12.05 -17.23
N ALA A 81 -0.50 -11.57 -17.56
CA ALA A 81 -1.54 -12.39 -18.19
C ALA A 81 -1.24 -12.61 -19.69
#